data_761a7fb2576480584fa3200c11595535
#
_entry.id   761a7fb2576480584fa3200c11595535
#
_cell.length_a   1.000
_cell.length_b   1.000
_cell.length_c   1.000
_cell.angle_alpha   90.00
_cell.angle_beta   90.00
_cell.angle_gamma   90.00
#
_symmetry.space_group_name_H-M   'P 1'
#
loop_
_entity.id
_entity.type
_entity.pdbx_description
1 polymer ?
#
loop_
_entity_poly.entity_id
_entity_poly.type
_entity_poly.pdbx_seq_one_letter_code
_entity_poly.pdbx_strand_id
1 'polypeptide(L)'
;MPLNKTFSSSIFSTKNSLSTDMSVNRDNRTITSSIMRVSNSSELIQFKNKTAPYFSEKRNVKVNINGVAKDIYGRQIVCRHLASYWEMNFMETNGKVNYQLLSTPDAIAKNVCLEKTEDFSKSPAYIYFVENKKWGTVITNFFYNMKKNGDFVRTLSACTLNHQMALGLKIKRVQESEKWVVQFFDPNRTVTHKRTVFTCDSHFELSQLSAKDFFDDFYWKIYGLEQPGQVIFEDRHNSPLTNTVKLLPDELINSRVIYHAITKNLTEVLFILMEKYKNGEISQSKLVNLLATRSSDGTPAFYIALQNGCSDIIQVYGKILNMCNLSQETILTLLAAVGANNVPGLCMSFMNGHVDTIKAYGEIVFKTPLTSDKRLYLLAAKDSHDLPGLFFALQNGHADSIRMFGSLLN
;
A
#
# COMPACT_ATOMS: atom_id res chain seq x y z
N MET A 1 40.20 -7.63 18.34
CA MET A 1 38.92 -7.31 19.01
C MET A 1 37.85 -7.33 17.96
N PRO A 2 36.95 -8.29 17.95
CA PRO A 2 35.86 -8.32 16.97
C PRO A 2 34.62 -7.59 17.52
N LEU A 3 34.05 -6.69 16.72
CA LEU A 3 32.79 -6.00 16.96
C LEU A 3 31.63 -6.99 16.76
N ASN A 4 31.00 -7.39 17.84
CA ASN A 4 29.73 -8.11 17.83
C ASN A 4 28.61 -7.19 17.33
N LYS A 5 28.16 -7.41 16.12
CA LYS A 5 26.86 -6.93 15.64
C LYS A 5 25.81 -7.98 15.97
N THR A 6 25.14 -7.81 17.11
CA THR A 6 23.93 -8.56 17.44
C THR A 6 22.79 -8.02 16.58
N PHE A 7 22.43 -8.74 15.53
CA PHE A 7 21.13 -8.59 14.86
C PHE A 7 20.08 -9.30 15.71
N SER A 8 19.24 -8.53 16.37
CA SER A 8 18.04 -9.02 17.04
C SER A 8 17.03 -9.48 16.00
N SER A 9 16.92 -10.78 15.81
CA SER A 9 15.82 -11.42 15.11
C SER A 9 14.61 -11.45 16.02
N SER A 10 13.69 -10.51 15.89
CA SER A 10 12.36 -10.63 16.50
C SER A 10 11.52 -11.60 15.67
N ILE A 11 11.67 -12.88 15.96
CA ILE A 11 10.76 -13.93 15.51
C ILE A 11 9.46 -13.78 16.30
N PHE A 12 8.35 -13.62 15.59
CA PHE A 12 7.00 -13.49 16.11
C PHE A 12 6.63 -14.71 16.96
N SER A 13 6.45 -14.47 18.25
CA SER A 13 5.73 -15.39 19.16
C SER A 13 4.30 -14.91 19.25
N THR A 14 3.39 -15.55 18.51
CA THR A 14 1.95 -15.45 18.76
C THR A 14 1.55 -16.56 19.70
N LYS A 15 1.25 -16.22 20.95
CA LYS A 15 0.54 -17.12 21.85
C LYS A 15 -0.96 -16.96 21.66
N ASN A 16 -1.61 -18.11 21.50
CA ASN A 16 -3.04 -18.37 21.36
C ASN A 16 -3.92 -17.70 22.40
N SER A 17 -5.09 -17.24 21.96
CA SER A 17 -6.31 -17.29 22.75
C SER A 17 -7.50 -17.67 21.86
N LEU A 18 -7.97 -18.90 22.10
CA LEU A 18 -9.34 -19.40 22.09
C LEU A 18 -10.32 -18.94 20.99
N SER A 19 -10.73 -19.98 20.28
CA SER A 19 -11.88 -20.11 19.41
C SER A 19 -13.18 -19.55 19.98
N THR A 20 -13.89 -18.78 19.19
CA THR A 20 -15.36 -18.82 19.16
C THR A 20 -15.79 -18.83 17.71
N ASP A 21 -16.51 -19.90 17.35
CA ASP A 21 -17.22 -20.07 16.09
C ASP A 21 -18.10 -18.86 15.82
N MET A 22 -17.81 -18.16 14.73
CA MET A 22 -18.78 -17.36 14.03
C MET A 22 -18.64 -17.65 12.54
N SER A 23 -19.64 -18.32 12.00
CA SER A 23 -19.87 -18.45 10.56
C SER A 23 -19.98 -17.04 9.96
N VAL A 24 -18.89 -16.56 9.40
CA VAL A 24 -18.88 -15.31 8.66
C VAL A 24 -19.35 -15.59 7.25
N ASN A 25 -20.56 -15.16 6.95
CA ASN A 25 -21.05 -14.95 5.59
C ASN A 25 -20.00 -14.15 4.81
N ARG A 26 -19.37 -14.79 3.85
CA ARG A 26 -18.47 -14.14 2.87
C ARG A 26 -19.32 -13.34 1.89
N ASP A 27 -19.74 -12.15 2.28
CA ASP A 27 -20.13 -11.16 1.29
C ASP A 27 -18.87 -10.77 0.50
N ASN A 28 -18.83 -11.19 -0.76
CA ASN A 28 -17.86 -10.74 -1.75
C ASN A 28 -18.00 -9.23 -1.94
N ARG A 29 -17.37 -8.45 -1.08
CA ARG A 29 -17.22 -7.01 -1.29
C ARG A 29 -16.09 -6.82 -2.30
N THR A 30 -16.51 -6.56 -3.52
CA THR A 30 -15.65 -6.18 -4.64
C THR A 30 -14.85 -4.95 -4.21
N ILE A 31 -13.52 -5.10 -4.09
CA ILE A 31 -12.62 -3.96 -3.94
C ILE A 31 -12.61 -3.26 -5.31
N THR A 32 -13.35 -2.18 -5.43
CA THR A 32 -13.36 -1.39 -6.66
C THR A 32 -12.14 -0.48 -6.64
N SER A 33 -11.10 -0.83 -7.40
CA SER A 33 -9.99 0.08 -7.66
C SER A 33 -10.46 1.17 -8.63
N SER A 34 -10.31 2.41 -8.22
CA SER A 34 -10.69 3.56 -9.03
C SER A 34 -9.43 4.22 -9.57
N ILE A 35 -9.20 4.10 -10.87
CA ILE A 35 -8.11 4.79 -11.57
C ILE A 35 -8.62 6.14 -12.06
N MET A 36 -8.02 7.22 -11.59
CA MET A 36 -8.48 8.57 -11.85
C MET A 36 -7.77 9.19 -13.04
N ARG A 37 -8.53 9.56 -14.08
CA ARG A 37 -8.11 10.46 -15.15
C ARG A 37 -8.74 11.82 -14.90
N VAL A 38 -7.94 12.86 -14.73
CA VAL A 38 -8.44 14.23 -14.71
C VAL A 38 -8.44 14.73 -16.17
N SER A 39 -9.64 14.95 -16.72
CA SER A 39 -9.78 15.57 -18.04
C SER A 39 -9.24 17.00 -18.02
N ASN A 40 -8.30 17.29 -18.91
CA ASN A 40 -7.88 18.67 -19.18
C ASN A 40 -8.99 19.38 -19.95
N SER A 41 -9.78 20.23 -19.30
CA SER A 41 -10.39 21.35 -20.00
C SER A 41 -9.32 22.43 -20.13
N SER A 42 -8.85 22.60 -21.36
CA SER A 42 -7.90 23.64 -21.75
C SER A 42 -8.58 25.00 -21.72
N GLU A 43 -8.54 25.68 -20.58
CA GLU A 43 -8.58 27.13 -20.54
C GLU A 43 -7.36 27.63 -19.77
N LEU A 44 -6.32 27.89 -20.53
CA LEU A 44 -5.14 28.61 -20.08
C LEU A 44 -5.52 30.09 -19.87
N ILE A 45 -6.03 30.42 -18.70
CA ILE A 45 -6.07 31.79 -18.24
C ILE A 45 -4.72 32.08 -17.60
N GLN A 46 -3.91 32.89 -18.26
CA GLN A 46 -2.67 33.45 -17.71
C GLN A 46 -2.99 34.31 -16.48
N PHE A 47 -2.75 33.78 -15.29
CA PHE A 47 -2.70 34.59 -14.08
C PHE A 47 -1.25 34.90 -13.73
N LYS A 48 -0.89 36.18 -13.85
CA LYS A 48 0.37 36.74 -13.35
C LYS A 48 0.44 36.67 -11.82
N ASN A 49 1.57 36.20 -11.31
CA ASN A 49 2.11 36.41 -9.96
C ASN A 49 1.12 36.19 -8.79
N LYS A 50 0.76 34.96 -8.49
CA LYS A 50 0.29 34.59 -7.15
C LYS A 50 1.40 33.84 -6.42
N THR A 51 1.63 34.26 -5.17
CA THR A 51 2.53 33.57 -4.24
C THR A 51 2.11 32.12 -4.08
N ALA A 52 3.07 31.20 -4.16
CA ALA A 52 2.84 29.78 -3.92
C ALA A 52 2.07 29.55 -2.60
N PRO A 53 1.14 28.59 -2.52
CA PRO A 53 0.39 28.35 -1.31
C PRO A 53 1.34 28.02 -0.15
N TYR A 54 1.14 28.73 0.96
CA TYR A 54 1.99 28.63 2.13
C TYR A 54 1.61 27.40 2.97
N PHE A 55 2.56 26.51 3.18
CA PHE A 55 2.44 25.43 4.13
C PHE A 55 3.02 25.84 5.49
N SER A 56 2.19 25.93 6.51
CA SER A 56 2.63 26.13 7.88
C SER A 56 2.92 24.80 8.56
N GLU A 57 4.04 24.68 9.24
CA GLU A 57 4.28 23.62 10.21
C GLU A 57 3.82 24.07 11.59
N LYS A 58 2.95 23.31 12.24
CA LYS A 58 2.35 23.72 13.53
C LYS A 58 3.35 23.73 14.68
N ARG A 59 4.43 22.95 14.55
CA ARG A 59 5.59 22.93 15.47
C ARG A 59 6.85 22.74 14.64
N ASN A 60 7.81 23.61 14.81
CA ASN A 60 9.08 23.57 14.08
C ASN A 60 10.06 22.53 14.67
N VAL A 61 9.56 21.37 15.09
CA VAL A 61 10.36 20.33 15.73
C VAL A 61 10.45 19.14 14.79
N LYS A 62 11.64 18.94 14.22
CA LYS A 62 11.95 17.78 13.37
C LYS A 62 12.28 16.56 14.24
N VAL A 63 11.28 15.98 14.89
CA VAL A 63 11.43 14.76 15.68
C VAL A 63 10.98 13.56 14.88
N ASN A 64 11.87 12.61 14.67
CA ASN A 64 11.57 11.31 14.07
C ASN A 64 11.62 10.22 15.14
N ILE A 65 10.46 9.69 15.51
CA ILE A 65 10.31 8.57 16.46
C ILE A 65 9.73 7.33 15.73
N ASN A 66 9.61 7.41 14.40
CA ASN A 66 9.15 6.30 13.59
C ASN A 66 10.07 5.09 13.75
N GLY A 67 9.48 3.96 14.14
CA GLY A 67 10.21 2.72 14.35
C GLY A 67 11.06 2.67 15.63
N VAL A 68 10.96 3.66 16.54
CA VAL A 68 11.67 3.68 17.83
C VAL A 68 10.83 3.05 18.94
N ALA A 69 9.53 3.38 18.99
CA ALA A 69 8.62 2.85 19.98
C ALA A 69 8.30 1.37 19.77
N LYS A 70 8.08 0.66 20.88
CA LYS A 70 7.62 -0.74 20.87
C LYS A 70 6.40 -0.87 21.76
N ASP A 71 5.49 -1.77 21.40
CA ASP A 71 4.36 -2.13 22.24
C ASP A 71 4.79 -2.96 23.48
N ILE A 72 3.82 -3.35 24.30
CA ILE A 72 4.05 -4.15 25.52
C ILE A 72 4.62 -5.56 25.22
N TYR A 73 4.52 -6.04 24.00
CA TYR A 73 5.07 -7.33 23.55
C TYR A 73 6.43 -7.16 22.85
N GLY A 74 7.00 -5.96 22.80
CA GLY A 74 8.27 -5.67 22.14
C GLY A 74 8.16 -5.51 20.60
N ARG A 75 6.95 -5.51 20.03
CA ARG A 75 6.72 -5.31 18.59
C ARG A 75 6.91 -3.84 18.22
N GLN A 76 7.60 -3.59 17.13
CA GLN A 76 7.97 -2.25 16.69
C GLN A 76 6.78 -1.50 16.11
N ILE A 77 6.57 -0.27 16.56
CA ILE A 77 5.56 0.65 16.00
C ILE A 77 6.20 1.46 14.87
N VAL A 78 5.76 1.24 13.64
CA VAL A 78 6.35 1.84 12.44
C VAL A 78 5.37 2.77 11.71
N CYS A 79 5.84 3.38 10.60
CA CYS A 79 5.11 4.41 9.85
C CYS A 79 3.64 4.08 9.58
N ARG A 80 3.30 2.85 9.17
CA ARG A 80 1.91 2.46 8.90
C ARG A 80 1.02 2.57 10.14
N HIS A 81 1.52 2.17 11.30
CA HIS A 81 0.77 2.26 12.56
C HIS A 81 0.56 3.72 13.00
N LEU A 82 1.61 4.54 12.87
CA LEU A 82 1.55 5.97 13.20
C LEU A 82 0.62 6.74 12.27
N ALA A 83 0.66 6.46 10.95
CA ALA A 83 -0.23 7.07 9.98
C ALA A 83 -1.69 6.67 10.21
N SER A 84 -1.97 5.37 10.41
CA SER A 84 -3.31 4.86 10.72
C SER A 84 -3.85 5.45 12.03
N TYR A 85 -3.03 5.50 13.09
CA TYR A 85 -3.41 6.14 14.34
C TYR A 85 -3.73 7.62 14.14
N TRP A 86 -2.92 8.34 13.36
CA TRP A 86 -3.14 9.75 13.07
C TRP A 86 -4.46 9.98 12.32
N GLU A 87 -4.76 9.12 11.32
CA GLU A 87 -6.01 9.18 10.56
C GLU A 87 -7.22 8.95 11.47
N MET A 88 -7.21 7.91 12.30
CA MET A 88 -8.26 7.63 13.28
C MET A 88 -8.46 8.81 14.23
N ASN A 89 -7.38 9.32 14.82
CA ASN A 89 -7.43 10.45 15.74
C ASN A 89 -7.92 11.75 15.05
N PHE A 90 -7.52 11.98 13.80
CA PHE A 90 -8.01 13.10 12.99
C PHE A 90 -9.53 13.06 12.80
N MET A 91 -10.08 11.89 12.49
CA MET A 91 -11.52 11.69 12.32
C MET A 91 -12.26 11.88 13.65
N GLU A 92 -11.84 11.22 14.72
CA GLU A 92 -12.45 11.29 16.06
C GLU A 92 -12.44 12.70 16.64
N THR A 93 -11.38 13.46 16.43
CA THR A 93 -11.20 14.82 16.99
C THR A 93 -11.63 15.93 16.03
N ASN A 94 -12.30 15.58 14.94
CA ASN A 94 -12.70 16.54 13.91
C ASN A 94 -11.51 17.42 13.46
N GLY A 95 -10.41 16.77 13.11
CA GLY A 95 -9.21 17.40 12.56
C GLY A 95 -8.35 18.17 13.56
N LYS A 96 -8.39 17.81 14.85
CA LYS A 96 -7.59 18.42 15.94
C LYS A 96 -6.68 17.37 16.59
N VAL A 97 -5.70 16.86 15.84
CA VAL A 97 -4.78 15.83 16.35
C VAL A 97 -3.96 16.33 17.56
N ASN A 98 -3.93 15.53 18.63
CA ASN A 98 -3.14 15.81 19.81
C ASN A 98 -1.75 15.15 19.70
N TYR A 99 -0.73 15.93 19.37
CA TYR A 99 0.65 15.46 19.21
C TYR A 99 1.36 15.10 20.52
N GLN A 100 0.80 15.41 21.68
CA GLN A 100 1.36 14.94 22.96
C GLN A 100 1.31 13.42 23.06
N LEU A 101 0.31 12.80 22.41
CA LEU A 101 0.14 11.35 22.33
C LEU A 101 1.20 10.66 21.44
N LEU A 102 1.93 11.43 20.63
CA LEU A 102 2.98 10.96 19.72
C LEU A 102 4.36 11.57 20.06
N SER A 103 4.52 12.26 21.20
CA SER A 103 5.69 13.11 21.48
C SER A 103 6.91 12.36 21.99
N THR A 104 6.74 11.15 22.50
CA THR A 104 7.81 10.29 23.02
C THR A 104 7.55 8.84 22.67
N PRO A 105 8.59 7.96 22.66
CA PRO A 105 8.38 6.53 22.46
C PRO A 105 7.38 5.92 23.44
N ASP A 106 7.41 6.31 24.73
CA ASP A 106 6.49 5.83 25.76
C ASP A 106 5.05 6.29 25.50
N ALA A 107 4.87 7.55 25.08
CA ALA A 107 3.55 8.06 24.69
C ALA A 107 2.99 7.29 23.49
N ILE A 108 3.81 7.01 22.49
CA ILE A 108 3.43 6.19 21.33
C ILE A 108 3.05 4.76 21.78
N ALA A 109 3.90 4.11 22.56
CA ALA A 109 3.67 2.75 23.07
C ALA A 109 2.35 2.63 23.85
N LYS A 110 2.01 3.67 24.60
CA LYS A 110 0.77 3.74 25.40
C LYS A 110 -0.49 3.97 24.56
N ASN A 111 -0.40 4.77 23.49
CA ASN A 111 -1.57 5.28 22.77
C ASN A 111 -1.81 4.59 21.42
N VAL A 112 -0.77 4.04 20.78
CA VAL A 112 -0.86 3.39 19.46
C VAL A 112 -1.05 1.89 19.65
N CYS A 113 -2.27 1.41 19.55
CA CYS A 113 -2.59 -0.01 19.58
C CYS A 113 -2.33 -0.63 18.20
N LEU A 114 -1.41 -1.60 18.13
CA LEU A 114 -1.02 -2.24 16.87
C LEU A 114 -2.19 -2.94 16.20
N GLU A 115 -2.97 -3.71 16.96
CA GLU A 115 -4.12 -4.46 16.46
C GLU A 115 -5.13 -3.51 15.79
N LYS A 116 -5.54 -2.45 16.49
CA LYS A 116 -6.50 -1.46 15.94
C LYS A 116 -5.97 -0.75 14.69
N THR A 117 -4.69 -0.40 14.67
CA THR A 117 -4.09 0.29 13.52
C THR A 117 -3.87 -0.64 12.34
N GLU A 118 -3.60 -1.92 12.59
CA GLU A 118 -3.52 -2.94 11.55
C GLU A 118 -4.89 -3.27 10.95
N ASP A 119 -5.92 -3.42 11.79
CA ASP A 119 -7.30 -3.62 11.36
C ASP A 119 -7.79 -2.45 10.50
N PHE A 120 -7.52 -1.21 10.95
CA PHE A 120 -7.80 -0.01 10.17
C PHE A 120 -7.06 -0.03 8.81
N SER A 121 -5.78 -0.34 8.81
CA SER A 121 -4.95 -0.40 7.60
C SER A 121 -5.41 -1.48 6.61
N LYS A 122 -5.95 -2.60 7.11
CA LYS A 122 -6.47 -3.73 6.32
C LYS A 122 -7.92 -3.54 5.89
N SER A 123 -8.63 -2.54 6.43
CA SER A 123 -10.01 -2.27 6.03
C SER A 123 -10.10 -1.92 4.55
N PRO A 124 -11.22 -2.28 3.88
CA PRO A 124 -11.42 -1.98 2.47
C PRO A 124 -11.21 -0.49 2.16
N ALA A 125 -10.50 -0.21 1.09
CA ALA A 125 -10.18 1.14 0.66
C ALA A 125 -10.34 1.30 -0.86
N TYR A 126 -10.75 2.49 -1.30
CA TYR A 126 -10.63 2.88 -2.69
C TYR A 126 -9.21 3.38 -2.94
N ILE A 127 -8.56 2.88 -3.99
CA ILE A 127 -7.16 3.18 -4.29
C ILE A 127 -7.09 4.09 -5.52
N TYR A 128 -6.36 5.19 -5.37
CA TYR A 128 -6.17 6.18 -6.42
C TYR A 128 -4.69 6.26 -6.79
N PHE A 129 -4.38 5.97 -8.05
CA PHE A 129 -3.07 6.25 -8.62
C PHE A 129 -3.02 7.71 -9.05
N VAL A 130 -2.13 8.48 -8.43
CA VAL A 130 -2.09 9.93 -8.59
C VAL A 130 -0.74 10.37 -9.16
N GLU A 131 -0.79 11.08 -10.29
CA GLU A 131 0.42 11.72 -10.82
C GLU A 131 0.93 12.80 -9.85
N ASN A 132 2.25 12.88 -9.69
CA ASN A 132 2.87 13.84 -8.78
C ASN A 132 2.40 15.29 -8.99
N LYS A 133 2.18 15.69 -10.24
CA LYS A 133 1.72 17.04 -10.59
C LYS A 133 0.21 17.28 -10.41
N LYS A 134 -0.56 16.24 -10.08
CA LYS A 134 -2.04 16.30 -9.99
C LYS A 134 -2.58 16.12 -8.56
N TRP A 135 -1.72 16.16 -7.54
CA TRP A 135 -2.15 15.99 -6.15
C TRP A 135 -3.22 17.01 -5.76
N GLY A 136 -2.99 18.28 -6.06
CA GLY A 136 -3.93 19.34 -5.76
C GLY A 136 -5.27 19.17 -6.44
N THR A 137 -5.28 18.77 -7.71
CA THR A 137 -6.51 18.48 -8.45
C THR A 137 -7.31 17.34 -7.80
N VAL A 138 -6.64 16.27 -7.40
CA VAL A 138 -7.29 15.12 -6.73
C VAL A 138 -7.83 15.53 -5.37
N ILE A 139 -7.05 16.26 -4.57
CA ILE A 139 -7.48 16.78 -3.27
C ILE A 139 -8.69 17.73 -3.42
N THR A 140 -8.69 18.57 -4.43
CA THR A 140 -9.83 19.45 -4.75
C THR A 140 -11.10 18.64 -5.04
N ASN A 141 -10.99 17.56 -5.80
CA ASN A 141 -12.12 16.68 -6.10
C ASN A 141 -12.65 15.97 -4.83
N PHE A 142 -11.77 15.63 -3.89
CA PHE A 142 -12.21 15.11 -2.59
C PHE A 142 -13.01 16.15 -1.80
N PHE A 143 -12.60 17.42 -1.80
CA PHE A 143 -13.39 18.48 -1.15
C PHE A 143 -14.77 18.67 -1.79
N TYR A 144 -14.87 18.63 -3.11
CA TYR A 144 -16.18 18.68 -3.79
C TYR A 144 -17.05 17.45 -3.43
N ASN A 145 -16.45 16.27 -3.36
CA ASN A 145 -17.15 15.06 -2.95
C ASN A 145 -17.63 15.17 -1.48
N MET A 146 -16.77 15.61 -0.56
CA MET A 146 -17.13 15.86 0.83
C MET A 146 -18.30 16.85 0.94
N LYS A 147 -18.22 17.95 0.19
CA LYS A 147 -19.28 18.96 0.19
C LYS A 147 -20.61 18.40 -0.31
N LYS A 148 -20.58 17.60 -1.38
CA LYS A 148 -21.76 16.94 -1.94
C LYS A 148 -22.40 15.97 -0.92
N ASN A 149 -21.59 15.27 -0.14
CA ASN A 149 -22.07 14.27 0.83
C ASN A 149 -22.34 14.84 2.23
N GLY A 150 -22.01 16.12 2.47
CA GLY A 150 -22.15 16.75 3.78
C GLY A 150 -21.05 16.37 4.77
N ASP A 151 -19.91 15.84 4.31
CA ASP A 151 -18.78 15.49 5.13
C ASP A 151 -17.95 16.72 5.49
N PHE A 152 -17.50 16.83 6.74
CA PHE A 152 -16.66 17.93 7.20
C PHE A 152 -15.20 17.55 7.41
N VAL A 153 -14.94 16.27 7.58
CA VAL A 153 -13.59 15.70 7.72
C VAL A 153 -13.47 14.43 6.89
N ARG A 154 -12.27 14.21 6.35
CA ARG A 154 -11.91 12.99 5.63
C ARG A 154 -10.42 12.75 5.76
N THR A 155 -10.00 11.50 5.76
CA THR A 155 -8.58 11.13 5.72
C THR A 155 -8.28 10.25 4.52
N LEU A 156 -7.03 10.31 4.06
CA LEU A 156 -6.49 9.46 3.03
C LEU A 156 -5.13 8.97 3.51
N SER A 157 -4.86 7.68 3.42
CA SER A 157 -3.48 7.22 3.51
C SER A 157 -2.74 7.59 2.23
N ALA A 158 -1.52 8.13 2.34
CA ALA A 158 -0.64 8.38 1.21
C ALA A 158 0.53 7.39 1.29
N CYS A 159 0.53 6.37 0.42
CA CYS A 159 1.44 5.25 0.50
C CYS A 159 2.47 5.28 -0.62
N THR A 160 3.75 5.23 -0.26
CA THR A 160 4.85 4.87 -1.17
C THR A 160 5.09 3.36 -1.11
N LEU A 161 6.11 2.84 -1.80
CA LEU A 161 6.44 1.41 -1.77
C LEU A 161 6.86 0.89 -0.39
N ASN A 162 7.40 1.77 0.47
CA ASN A 162 7.99 1.40 1.76
C ASN A 162 7.63 2.36 2.90
N HIS A 163 6.77 3.35 2.66
CA HIS A 163 6.41 4.34 3.66
C HIS A 163 4.94 4.75 3.53
N GLN A 164 4.26 4.85 4.65
CA GLN A 164 2.87 5.31 4.74
C GLN A 164 2.79 6.61 5.51
N MET A 165 2.07 7.58 4.94
CA MET A 165 1.77 8.90 5.45
C MET A 165 0.26 9.10 5.46
N ALA A 166 -0.22 10.24 5.96
CA ALA A 166 -1.64 10.55 6.00
C ALA A 166 -1.94 11.96 5.52
N LEU A 167 -3.06 12.11 4.82
CA LEU A 167 -3.69 13.38 4.48
C LEU A 167 -4.99 13.52 5.28
N GLY A 168 -5.16 14.65 5.93
CA GLY A 168 -6.42 15.05 6.57
C GLY A 168 -7.02 16.23 5.83
N LEU A 169 -8.25 16.06 5.40
CA LEU A 169 -9.05 17.09 4.72
C LEU A 169 -10.16 17.56 5.67
N LYS A 170 -10.33 18.88 5.79
CA LYS A 170 -11.35 19.46 6.65
C LYS A 170 -12.02 20.67 6.03
N ILE A 171 -13.35 20.68 6.01
CA ILE A 171 -14.16 21.84 5.66
C ILE A 171 -14.50 22.59 6.96
N LYS A 172 -14.14 23.86 7.03
CA LYS A 172 -14.49 24.76 8.13
C LYS A 172 -15.45 25.82 7.62
N ARG A 173 -16.58 25.98 8.31
CA ARG A 173 -17.48 27.11 8.13
C ARG A 173 -17.21 28.14 9.22
N VAL A 174 -16.91 29.37 8.82
CA VAL A 174 -16.65 30.51 9.71
C VAL A 174 -17.48 31.66 9.21
N GLN A 175 -18.56 31.98 9.91
CA GLN A 175 -19.58 32.93 9.46
C GLN A 175 -20.12 32.51 8.07
N GLU A 176 -20.11 33.39 7.09
CA GLU A 176 -20.55 33.10 5.72
C GLU A 176 -19.45 32.51 4.83
N SER A 177 -18.22 32.34 5.34
CA SER A 177 -17.06 31.83 4.58
C SER A 177 -16.82 30.36 4.83
N GLU A 178 -16.48 29.62 3.77
CA GLU A 178 -16.03 28.23 3.82
C GLU A 178 -14.51 28.18 3.58
N LYS A 179 -13.78 27.42 4.43
CA LYS A 179 -12.35 27.20 4.32
C LYS A 179 -12.04 25.72 4.19
N TRP A 180 -11.24 25.38 3.22
CA TRP A 180 -10.71 24.04 3.03
C TRP A 180 -9.32 23.94 3.64
N VAL A 181 -9.14 22.99 4.53
CA VAL A 181 -7.90 22.79 5.27
C VAL A 181 -7.32 21.44 4.85
N VAL A 182 -6.08 21.45 4.37
CA VAL A 182 -5.30 20.25 4.08
C VAL A 182 -4.24 20.13 5.16
N GLN A 183 -4.15 18.95 5.80
CA GLN A 183 -3.10 18.60 6.75
C GLN A 183 -2.39 17.37 6.22
N PHE A 184 -1.06 17.41 6.17
CA PHE A 184 -0.22 16.31 5.72
C PHE A 184 0.69 15.87 6.85
N PHE A 185 0.54 14.62 7.27
CA PHE A 185 1.31 13.98 8.32
C PHE A 185 2.29 12.98 7.72
N ASP A 186 3.57 13.16 8.02
CA ASP A 186 4.64 12.21 7.74
C ASP A 186 5.13 11.63 9.07
N PRO A 187 5.03 10.30 9.31
CA PRO A 187 5.54 9.66 10.51
C PRO A 187 7.02 9.94 10.83
N ASN A 188 7.84 10.22 9.80
CA ASN A 188 9.22 10.65 10.00
C ASN A 188 9.35 12.08 10.54
N ARG A 189 8.23 12.77 10.72
CA ARG A 189 8.04 14.04 11.44
C ARG A 189 6.95 13.87 12.49
N THR A 190 7.13 12.94 13.38
CA THR A 190 6.10 12.31 14.23
C THR A 190 5.26 13.30 15.04
N VAL A 191 5.79 14.46 15.41
CA VAL A 191 5.12 15.43 16.32
C VAL A 191 4.57 16.66 15.60
N THR A 192 4.48 16.64 14.26
CA THR A 192 4.03 17.78 13.46
C THR A 192 3.27 17.35 12.22
N HIS A 193 2.63 18.31 11.56
CA HIS A 193 2.07 18.16 10.22
C HIS A 193 2.26 19.45 9.42
N LYS A 194 2.36 19.32 8.13
CA LYS A 194 2.21 20.48 7.22
C LYS A 194 0.74 20.82 7.09
N ARG A 195 0.42 22.11 7.09
CA ARG A 195 -0.96 22.58 6.99
C ARG A 195 -1.07 23.73 6.01
N THR A 196 -2.04 23.65 5.10
CA THR A 196 -2.43 24.76 4.24
C THR A 196 -3.93 25.00 4.29
N VAL A 197 -4.36 26.20 3.98
CA VAL A 197 -5.77 26.63 4.05
C VAL A 197 -6.12 27.41 2.81
N PHE A 198 -7.24 27.05 2.20
CA PHE A 198 -7.80 27.73 1.05
C PHE A 198 -9.19 28.27 1.39
N THR A 199 -9.52 29.44 0.90
CA THR A 199 -10.90 29.95 0.89
C THR A 199 -11.64 29.40 -0.31
N CYS A 200 -12.97 29.50 -0.34
CA CYS A 200 -13.75 29.00 -1.48
C CYS A 200 -13.38 29.67 -2.82
N ASP A 201 -12.83 30.89 -2.80
CA ASP A 201 -12.40 31.60 -4.01
C ASP A 201 -11.00 31.18 -4.49
N SER A 202 -10.29 30.34 -3.71
CA SER A 202 -8.94 29.87 -4.02
C SER A 202 -8.83 28.37 -4.31
N HIS A 203 -9.92 27.72 -4.72
CA HIS A 203 -9.84 26.29 -5.10
C HIS A 203 -8.92 26.06 -6.30
N PHE A 204 -8.79 27.05 -7.19
CA PHE A 204 -7.84 26.97 -8.29
C PHE A 204 -6.40 26.85 -7.78
N GLU A 205 -6.04 27.59 -6.73
CA GLU A 205 -4.70 27.53 -6.11
C GLU A 205 -4.45 26.14 -5.48
N LEU A 206 -5.47 25.56 -4.80
CA LEU A 206 -5.37 24.20 -4.30
C LEU A 206 -5.15 23.21 -5.43
N SER A 207 -5.87 23.34 -6.54
CA SER A 207 -5.75 22.41 -7.68
C SER A 207 -4.37 22.42 -8.36
N GLN A 208 -3.59 23.48 -8.18
CA GLN A 208 -2.22 23.61 -8.72
C GLN A 208 -1.15 22.93 -7.85
N LEU A 209 -1.49 22.48 -6.63
CA LEU A 209 -0.51 21.78 -5.79
C LEU A 209 -0.04 20.49 -6.43
N SER A 210 1.26 20.29 -6.40
CA SER A 210 1.94 19.05 -6.76
C SER A 210 2.36 18.28 -5.51
N ALA A 211 2.74 17.02 -5.65
CA ALA A 211 3.34 16.27 -4.56
C ALA A 211 4.56 16.99 -3.96
N LYS A 212 5.34 17.71 -4.78
CA LYS A 212 6.55 18.41 -4.34
C LYS A 212 6.27 19.50 -3.29
N ASP A 213 5.06 20.07 -3.26
CA ASP A 213 4.68 21.07 -2.27
C ASP A 213 4.52 20.47 -0.85
N PHE A 214 4.30 19.15 -0.77
CA PHE A 214 4.14 18.44 0.51
C PHE A 214 5.45 17.93 1.10
N PHE A 215 6.49 17.77 0.27
CA PHE A 215 7.79 17.22 0.68
C PHE A 215 8.90 18.26 0.57
N ASP A 216 9.89 18.19 1.45
CA ASP A 216 11.16 18.84 1.21
C ASP A 216 12.05 17.98 0.27
N ASP A 217 13.12 18.56 -0.25
CA ASP A 217 13.99 17.90 -1.24
C ASP A 217 14.65 16.64 -0.69
N PHE A 218 14.89 16.59 0.64
CA PHE A 218 15.47 15.41 1.29
C PHE A 218 14.50 14.21 1.23
N TYR A 219 13.26 14.39 1.71
CA TYR A 219 12.25 13.33 1.67
C TYR A 219 11.77 13.02 0.25
N TRP A 220 11.76 14.02 -0.64
CA TRP A 220 11.48 13.79 -2.05
C TRP A 220 12.38 12.72 -2.67
N LYS A 221 13.70 12.80 -2.40
CA LYS A 221 14.69 11.82 -2.86
C LYS A 221 14.56 10.48 -2.14
N ILE A 222 14.48 10.49 -0.80
CA ILE A 222 14.42 9.26 0.01
C ILE A 222 13.22 8.40 -0.35
N TYR A 223 12.05 9.02 -0.60
CA TYR A 223 10.85 8.27 -0.97
C TYR A 223 10.79 7.95 -2.47
N GLY A 224 11.78 8.34 -3.25
CA GLY A 224 11.85 8.10 -4.69
C GLY A 224 10.72 8.75 -5.47
N LEU A 225 10.24 9.92 -5.03
CA LEU A 225 9.06 10.60 -5.57
C LEU A 225 9.30 11.25 -6.93
N GLU A 226 10.51 11.16 -7.47
CA GLU A 226 10.84 11.59 -8.83
C GLU A 226 10.13 10.75 -9.90
N GLN A 227 9.75 9.51 -9.52
CA GLN A 227 9.09 8.57 -10.43
C GLN A 227 7.56 8.75 -10.39
N PRO A 228 6.87 8.79 -11.54
CA PRO A 228 5.41 8.81 -11.59
C PRO A 228 4.79 7.58 -10.92
N GLY A 229 3.65 7.76 -10.25
CA GLY A 229 2.93 6.66 -9.62
C GLY A 229 3.58 6.07 -8.37
N GLN A 230 4.57 6.76 -7.79
CA GLN A 230 5.24 6.34 -6.57
C GLN A 230 4.31 6.37 -5.36
N VAL A 231 3.35 7.30 -5.31
CA VAL A 231 2.38 7.42 -4.22
C VAL A 231 1.00 7.07 -4.71
N ILE A 232 0.31 6.25 -3.94
CA ILE A 232 -1.13 6.01 -4.07
C ILE A 232 -1.86 6.67 -2.91
N PHE A 233 -3.11 7.08 -3.13
CA PHE A 233 -4.02 7.44 -2.06
C PHE A 233 -4.97 6.28 -1.78
N GLU A 234 -5.13 5.92 -0.51
CA GLU A 234 -6.13 4.96 -0.04
C GLU A 234 -7.18 5.71 0.75
N ASP A 235 -8.42 5.57 0.32
CA ASP A 235 -9.58 6.20 0.91
C ASP A 235 -10.54 5.14 1.48
N ARG A 236 -10.76 5.20 2.78
CA ARG A 236 -11.60 4.24 3.52
C ARG A 236 -13.01 4.74 3.78
N HIS A 237 -13.40 5.85 3.14
CA HIS A 237 -14.77 6.37 3.25
C HIS A 237 -15.71 5.67 2.28
N ASN A 238 -16.97 5.56 2.66
CA ASN A 238 -18.03 4.87 1.87
C ASN A 238 -18.46 5.64 0.62
N SER A 239 -17.90 6.81 0.35
CA SER A 239 -18.29 7.67 -0.76
C SER A 239 -17.10 7.97 -1.68
N PRO A 240 -16.79 7.07 -2.64
CA PRO A 240 -15.68 7.27 -3.56
C PRO A 240 -15.91 8.48 -4.48
N LEU A 241 -14.81 8.96 -5.06
CA LEU A 241 -14.89 9.95 -6.13
C LEU A 241 -15.62 9.34 -7.34
N THR A 242 -16.68 10.01 -7.82
CA THR A 242 -17.56 9.48 -8.87
C THR A 242 -16.97 9.53 -10.28
N ASN A 243 -15.92 10.32 -10.51
CA ASN A 243 -15.31 10.51 -11.82
C ASN A 243 -14.05 9.67 -12.01
N THR A 244 -14.17 8.36 -11.80
CA THR A 244 -13.06 7.44 -11.98
C THR A 244 -13.02 6.93 -13.42
N VAL A 245 -11.93 7.17 -14.12
CA VAL A 245 -11.73 6.61 -15.45
C VAL A 245 -11.19 5.21 -15.31
N LYS A 246 -11.84 4.26 -15.97
CA LYS A 246 -11.49 2.83 -15.97
C LYS A 246 -10.17 2.47 -16.67
N LEU A 247 -9.48 3.44 -17.26
CA LEU A 247 -8.23 3.20 -18.00
C LEU A 247 -7.05 3.78 -17.27
N LEU A 248 -6.04 2.94 -17.00
CA LEU A 248 -4.74 3.37 -16.52
C LEU A 248 -4.03 4.15 -17.64
N PRO A 249 -3.71 5.44 -17.46
CA PRO A 249 -2.95 6.19 -18.46
C PRO A 249 -1.60 5.53 -18.75
N ASP A 250 -1.12 5.61 -20.01
CA ASP A 250 0.12 4.95 -20.41
C ASP A 250 1.34 5.43 -19.61
N GLU A 251 1.37 6.71 -19.24
CA GLU A 251 2.41 7.29 -18.37
C GLU A 251 2.45 6.69 -16.97
N LEU A 252 1.35 6.07 -16.51
CA LEU A 252 1.28 5.36 -15.24
C LEU A 252 1.56 3.86 -15.36
N ILE A 253 1.80 3.32 -16.57
CA ILE A 253 2.22 1.93 -16.75
C ILE A 253 3.72 1.82 -16.49
N ASN A 254 4.08 1.76 -15.22
CA ASN A 254 5.45 1.67 -14.76
C ASN A 254 5.58 0.69 -13.58
N SER A 255 6.81 0.35 -13.20
CA SER A 255 7.09 -0.63 -12.14
C SER A 255 6.48 -0.25 -10.79
N ARG A 256 6.32 1.03 -10.47
CA ARG A 256 5.80 1.50 -9.19
C ARG A 256 4.30 1.22 -9.08
N VAL A 257 3.55 1.57 -10.12
CA VAL A 257 2.11 1.31 -10.19
C VAL A 257 1.84 -0.19 -10.18
N ILE A 258 2.61 -0.97 -10.95
CA ILE A 258 2.44 -2.44 -10.96
C ILE A 258 2.81 -3.06 -9.61
N TYR A 259 3.83 -2.54 -8.92
CA TYR A 259 4.14 -2.96 -7.56
C TYR A 259 2.93 -2.75 -6.62
N HIS A 260 2.35 -1.55 -6.61
CA HIS A 260 1.16 -1.28 -5.81
C HIS A 260 -0.02 -2.17 -6.22
N ALA A 261 -0.23 -2.37 -7.52
CA ALA A 261 -1.30 -3.22 -8.02
C ALA A 261 -1.18 -4.66 -7.49
N ILE A 262 0.00 -5.24 -7.56
CA ILE A 262 0.25 -6.61 -7.10
C ILE A 262 0.10 -6.70 -5.57
N THR A 263 0.68 -5.77 -4.82
CA THR A 263 0.70 -5.81 -3.35
C THR A 263 -0.64 -5.45 -2.70
N LYS A 264 -1.52 -4.77 -3.45
CA LYS A 264 -2.87 -4.35 -3.01
C LYS A 264 -4.00 -5.15 -3.65
N ASN A 265 -3.68 -6.27 -4.31
CA ASN A 265 -4.65 -7.16 -4.97
C ASN A 265 -5.54 -6.48 -6.04
N LEU A 266 -4.98 -5.52 -6.81
CA LEU A 266 -5.71 -4.77 -7.83
C LEU A 266 -5.66 -5.49 -9.19
N THR A 267 -6.49 -6.50 -9.35
CA THR A 267 -6.50 -7.37 -10.54
C THR A 267 -6.77 -6.62 -11.84
N GLU A 268 -7.58 -5.56 -11.79
CA GLU A 268 -7.94 -4.75 -12.95
C GLU A 268 -6.72 -4.12 -13.63
N VAL A 269 -5.71 -3.72 -12.85
CA VAL A 269 -4.46 -3.16 -13.40
C VAL A 269 -3.68 -4.22 -14.16
N LEU A 270 -3.64 -5.45 -13.66
CA LEU A 270 -3.00 -6.56 -14.37
C LEU A 270 -3.79 -6.99 -15.61
N PHE A 271 -5.13 -6.92 -15.58
CA PHE A 271 -5.95 -7.15 -16.77
C PHE A 271 -5.68 -6.10 -17.86
N ILE A 272 -5.57 -4.81 -17.49
CA ILE A 272 -5.17 -3.76 -18.44
C ILE A 272 -3.80 -4.06 -19.04
N LEU A 273 -2.83 -4.47 -18.21
CA LEU A 273 -1.49 -4.83 -18.65
C LEU A 273 -1.52 -6.01 -19.63
N MET A 274 -2.35 -7.02 -19.34
CA MET A 274 -2.56 -8.20 -20.19
C MET A 274 -3.16 -7.82 -21.55
N GLU A 275 -4.18 -6.97 -21.57
CA GLU A 275 -4.80 -6.52 -22.84
C GLU A 275 -3.81 -5.68 -23.67
N LYS A 276 -3.04 -4.79 -23.05
CA LYS A 276 -2.01 -4.01 -23.77
C LYS A 276 -0.93 -4.90 -24.39
N TYR A 277 -0.56 -5.98 -23.71
CA TYR A 277 0.36 -6.96 -24.30
C TYR A 277 -0.27 -7.70 -25.49
N LYS A 278 -1.52 -8.17 -25.37
CA LYS A 278 -2.25 -8.84 -26.49
C LYS A 278 -2.38 -7.94 -27.70
N ASN A 279 -2.61 -6.64 -27.49
CA ASN A 279 -2.72 -5.65 -28.55
C ASN A 279 -1.36 -5.24 -29.16
N GLY A 280 -0.24 -5.75 -28.63
CA GLY A 280 1.11 -5.39 -29.09
C GLY A 280 1.58 -3.99 -28.64
N GLU A 281 0.84 -3.33 -27.72
CA GLU A 281 1.19 -2.02 -27.18
C GLU A 281 2.40 -2.06 -26.24
N ILE A 282 2.65 -3.20 -25.63
CA ILE A 282 3.84 -3.46 -24.79
C ILE A 282 4.54 -4.74 -25.22
N SER A 283 5.86 -4.72 -25.22
CA SER A 283 6.66 -5.90 -25.54
C SER A 283 6.67 -6.93 -24.40
N GLN A 284 6.96 -8.20 -24.72
CA GLN A 284 7.13 -9.25 -23.72
C GLN A 284 8.20 -8.90 -22.68
N SER A 285 9.33 -8.31 -23.10
CA SER A 285 10.39 -7.88 -22.20
C SER A 285 9.91 -6.79 -21.22
N LYS A 286 9.14 -5.81 -21.71
CA LYS A 286 8.54 -4.78 -20.83
C LYS A 286 7.55 -5.40 -19.84
N LEU A 287 6.71 -6.33 -20.29
CA LEU A 287 5.75 -7.04 -19.45
C LEU A 287 6.47 -7.81 -18.33
N VAL A 288 7.50 -8.60 -18.66
CA VAL A 288 8.31 -9.36 -17.67
C VAL A 288 8.95 -8.41 -16.65
N ASN A 289 9.54 -7.30 -17.10
CA ASN A 289 10.14 -6.30 -16.21
C ASN A 289 9.11 -5.68 -15.26
N LEU A 290 7.89 -5.43 -15.72
CA LEU A 290 6.80 -4.93 -14.89
C LEU A 290 6.32 -5.98 -13.86
N LEU A 291 6.26 -7.25 -14.23
CA LEU A 291 5.90 -8.34 -13.31
C LEU A 291 7.00 -8.62 -12.27
N ALA A 292 8.26 -8.43 -12.64
CA ALA A 292 9.44 -8.61 -11.77
C ALA A 292 9.67 -7.43 -10.81
N THR A 293 8.73 -6.50 -10.71
CA THR A 293 8.90 -5.27 -9.93
C THR A 293 9.20 -5.54 -8.45
N ARG A 294 10.04 -4.67 -7.86
CA ARG A 294 10.53 -4.77 -6.48
C ARG A 294 10.41 -3.43 -5.76
N SER A 295 10.32 -3.50 -4.43
CA SER A 295 10.47 -2.33 -3.54
C SER A 295 11.92 -1.81 -3.53
N SER A 296 12.17 -0.71 -2.84
CA SER A 296 13.50 -0.12 -2.70
C SER A 296 14.49 -0.99 -1.94
N ASP A 297 14.01 -1.88 -1.07
CA ASP A 297 14.83 -2.88 -0.34
C ASP A 297 15.02 -4.19 -1.14
N GLY A 298 14.56 -4.23 -2.39
CA GLY A 298 14.68 -5.37 -3.27
C GLY A 298 13.60 -6.44 -3.12
N THR A 299 12.60 -6.26 -2.24
CA THR A 299 11.52 -7.24 -2.05
C THR A 299 10.59 -7.29 -3.26
N PRO A 300 10.36 -8.47 -3.89
CA PRO A 300 9.46 -8.61 -5.03
C PRO A 300 8.01 -8.32 -4.65
N ALA A 301 7.24 -7.66 -5.53
CA ALA A 301 5.80 -7.45 -5.31
C ALA A 301 5.05 -8.78 -5.17
N PHE A 302 5.41 -9.78 -5.96
CA PHE A 302 4.81 -11.12 -5.89
C PHE A 302 5.01 -11.81 -4.54
N TYR A 303 6.19 -11.60 -3.89
CA TYR A 303 6.42 -12.04 -2.52
C TYR A 303 5.42 -11.41 -1.54
N ILE A 304 5.20 -10.11 -1.63
CA ILE A 304 4.23 -9.40 -0.78
C ILE A 304 2.80 -9.88 -1.03
N ALA A 305 2.45 -10.17 -2.29
CA ALA A 305 1.14 -10.74 -2.61
C ALA A 305 0.92 -12.10 -1.96
N LEU A 306 1.94 -12.97 -1.96
CA LEU A 306 1.92 -14.26 -1.26
C LEU A 306 1.82 -14.07 0.27
N GLN A 307 2.58 -13.15 0.83
CA GLN A 307 2.58 -12.82 2.26
C GLN A 307 1.22 -12.29 2.74
N ASN A 308 0.54 -11.48 1.91
CA ASN A 308 -0.72 -10.82 2.25
C ASN A 308 -1.97 -11.65 1.89
N GLY A 309 -1.83 -12.83 1.31
CA GLY A 309 -2.98 -13.66 0.94
C GLY A 309 -3.74 -13.18 -0.30
N CYS A 310 -3.10 -12.49 -1.23
CA CYS A 310 -3.73 -11.91 -2.42
C CYS A 310 -3.98 -12.95 -3.52
N SER A 311 -4.87 -13.92 -3.28
CA SER A 311 -5.12 -15.05 -4.20
C SER A 311 -5.53 -14.63 -5.60
N ASP A 312 -6.37 -13.58 -5.74
CA ASP A 312 -6.91 -13.16 -7.03
C ASP A 312 -5.81 -12.61 -7.95
N ILE A 313 -4.91 -11.76 -7.39
CA ILE A 313 -3.78 -11.23 -8.16
C ILE A 313 -2.83 -12.34 -8.58
N ILE A 314 -2.63 -13.35 -7.73
CA ILE A 314 -1.79 -14.53 -8.04
C ILE A 314 -2.39 -15.28 -9.22
N GLN A 315 -3.71 -15.51 -9.25
CA GLN A 315 -4.39 -16.16 -10.38
C GLN A 315 -4.22 -15.37 -11.69
N VAL A 316 -4.38 -14.03 -11.64
CA VAL A 316 -4.20 -13.19 -12.84
C VAL A 316 -2.73 -13.20 -13.29
N TYR A 317 -1.80 -13.16 -12.35
CA TYR A 317 -0.36 -13.28 -12.63
C TYR A 317 -0.07 -14.59 -13.39
N GLY A 318 -0.63 -15.73 -12.93
CA GLY A 318 -0.51 -17.01 -13.61
C GLY A 318 -1.10 -17.01 -15.03
N LYS A 319 -2.25 -16.35 -15.24
CA LYS A 319 -2.83 -16.19 -16.59
C LYS A 319 -1.87 -15.45 -17.54
N ILE A 320 -1.19 -14.40 -17.04
CA ILE A 320 -0.20 -13.65 -17.82
C ILE A 320 1.00 -14.55 -18.15
N LEU A 321 1.53 -15.30 -17.19
CA LEU A 321 2.66 -16.21 -17.45
C LEU A 321 2.34 -17.26 -18.51
N ASN A 322 1.13 -17.83 -18.47
CA ASN A 322 0.69 -18.83 -19.45
C ASN A 322 0.40 -18.26 -20.83
N MET A 323 0.06 -16.97 -20.91
CA MET A 323 -0.18 -16.28 -22.18
C MET A 323 1.14 -15.95 -22.91
N CYS A 324 2.21 -15.76 -22.17
CA CYS A 324 3.52 -15.37 -22.69
C CYS A 324 4.37 -16.62 -22.97
N ASN A 325 5.03 -16.65 -24.12
CA ASN A 325 6.00 -17.71 -24.42
C ASN A 325 7.34 -17.43 -23.69
N LEU A 326 7.34 -17.60 -22.36
CA LEU A 326 8.49 -17.35 -21.51
C LEU A 326 9.38 -18.59 -21.37
N SER A 327 10.69 -18.36 -21.23
CA SER A 327 11.59 -19.44 -20.85
C SER A 327 11.28 -19.96 -19.46
N GLN A 328 11.57 -21.23 -19.21
CA GLN A 328 11.40 -21.84 -17.89
C GLN A 328 12.20 -21.10 -16.81
N GLU A 329 13.37 -20.56 -17.13
CA GLU A 329 14.20 -19.78 -16.19
C GLU A 329 13.52 -18.45 -15.82
N THR A 330 12.89 -17.77 -16.79
CA THR A 330 12.13 -16.55 -16.52
C THR A 330 10.94 -16.85 -15.62
N ILE A 331 10.17 -17.89 -15.92
CA ILE A 331 9.02 -18.31 -15.08
C ILE A 331 9.50 -18.67 -13.68
N LEU A 332 10.56 -19.45 -13.55
CA LEU A 332 11.14 -19.85 -12.27
C LEU A 332 11.54 -18.60 -11.45
N THR A 333 12.26 -17.66 -12.07
CA THR A 333 12.68 -16.42 -11.42
C THR A 333 11.50 -15.58 -10.91
N LEU A 334 10.43 -15.49 -11.68
CA LEU A 334 9.23 -14.72 -11.29
C LEU A 334 8.46 -15.40 -10.15
N LEU A 335 8.38 -16.73 -10.15
CA LEU A 335 7.64 -17.49 -9.14
C LEU A 335 8.43 -17.76 -7.86
N ALA A 336 9.75 -17.84 -7.93
CA ALA A 336 10.62 -18.12 -6.78
C ALA A 336 10.69 -16.97 -5.75
N ALA A 337 9.90 -15.91 -5.93
CA ALA A 337 9.86 -14.69 -5.15
C ALA A 337 10.34 -14.84 -3.70
N VAL A 338 11.54 -14.32 -3.41
CA VAL A 338 12.20 -14.42 -2.11
C VAL A 338 12.32 -13.03 -1.51
N GLY A 339 11.94 -12.89 -0.24
CA GLY A 339 12.05 -11.64 0.51
C GLY A 339 13.51 -11.33 0.93
N ALA A 340 13.71 -10.15 1.53
CA ALA A 340 15.04 -9.65 1.93
C ALA A 340 15.79 -10.59 2.89
N ASN A 341 15.08 -11.43 3.66
CA ASN A 341 15.66 -12.41 4.60
C ASN A 341 15.80 -13.82 4.01
N ASN A 342 15.81 -13.95 2.69
CA ASN A 342 15.82 -15.22 1.98
C ASN A 342 14.66 -16.16 2.31
N VAL A 343 13.55 -15.64 2.81
CA VAL A 343 12.32 -16.41 3.04
C VAL A 343 11.49 -16.44 1.75
N PRO A 344 11.16 -17.61 1.20
CA PRO A 344 10.28 -17.73 0.04
C PRO A 344 8.87 -17.22 0.34
N GLY A 345 8.22 -16.55 -0.64
CA GLY A 345 6.86 -16.04 -0.47
C GLY A 345 5.83 -17.13 -0.15
N LEU A 346 6.00 -18.34 -0.69
CA LEU A 346 5.15 -19.49 -0.34
C LEU A 346 5.25 -19.86 1.15
N CYS A 347 6.43 -19.77 1.76
CA CYS A 347 6.60 -19.99 3.20
C CYS A 347 5.79 -18.98 4.02
N MET A 348 5.72 -17.72 3.57
CA MET A 348 4.89 -16.70 4.21
C MET A 348 3.40 -17.00 4.09
N SER A 349 2.94 -17.53 2.95
CA SER A 349 1.55 -17.96 2.79
C SER A 349 1.20 -19.09 3.75
N PHE A 350 2.09 -20.04 3.98
CA PHE A 350 1.91 -21.11 4.98
C PHE A 350 1.93 -20.57 6.41
N MET A 351 2.88 -19.68 6.72
CA MET A 351 3.03 -19.07 8.04
C MET A 351 1.76 -18.29 8.45
N ASN A 352 1.11 -17.64 7.48
CA ASN A 352 -0.08 -16.82 7.68
C ASN A 352 -1.41 -17.59 7.44
N GLY A 353 -1.36 -18.86 7.06
CA GLY A 353 -2.56 -19.68 6.84
C GLY A 353 -3.39 -19.30 5.61
N HIS A 354 -2.79 -18.73 4.56
CA HIS A 354 -3.48 -18.24 3.37
C HIS A 354 -3.83 -19.37 2.37
N VAL A 355 -4.87 -20.17 2.68
CA VAL A 355 -5.28 -21.37 1.94
C VAL A 355 -5.48 -21.10 0.44
N ASP A 356 -6.30 -20.06 0.09
CA ASP A 356 -6.61 -19.75 -1.30
C ASP A 356 -5.38 -19.29 -2.09
N THR A 357 -4.43 -18.63 -1.42
CA THR A 357 -3.17 -18.20 -2.01
C THR A 357 -2.25 -19.38 -2.29
N ILE A 358 -2.14 -20.34 -1.35
CA ILE A 358 -1.39 -21.59 -1.54
C ILE A 358 -1.95 -22.36 -2.72
N LYS A 359 -3.30 -22.47 -2.80
CA LYS A 359 -3.98 -23.08 -3.93
C LYS A 359 -3.64 -22.41 -5.25
N ALA A 360 -3.83 -21.07 -5.33
CA ALA A 360 -3.57 -20.31 -6.53
C ALA A 360 -2.10 -20.44 -6.99
N TYR A 361 -1.15 -20.38 -6.06
CA TYR A 361 0.27 -20.56 -6.35
C TYR A 361 0.57 -21.96 -6.88
N GLY A 362 0.06 -23.01 -6.23
CA GLY A 362 0.21 -24.40 -6.69
C GLY A 362 -0.35 -24.60 -8.09
N GLU A 363 -1.55 -24.09 -8.37
CA GLU A 363 -2.15 -24.14 -9.70
C GLU A 363 -1.28 -23.48 -10.79
N ILE A 364 -0.64 -22.34 -10.50
CA ILE A 364 0.28 -21.70 -11.42
C ILE A 364 1.49 -22.60 -11.69
N VAL A 365 2.10 -23.13 -10.62
CA VAL A 365 3.29 -23.97 -10.74
C VAL A 365 3.00 -25.22 -11.58
N PHE A 366 1.80 -25.82 -11.45
CA PHE A 366 1.43 -27.00 -12.26
C PHE A 366 1.00 -26.66 -13.68
N LYS A 367 0.37 -25.50 -13.92
CA LYS A 367 -0.11 -25.07 -15.24
C LYS A 367 0.99 -24.44 -16.12
N THR A 368 2.10 -23.99 -15.54
CA THR A 368 3.24 -23.43 -16.29
C THR A 368 4.15 -24.52 -16.86
N PRO A 369 4.86 -24.26 -17.98
CA PRO A 369 5.72 -25.26 -18.67
C PRO A 369 7.06 -25.48 -17.93
N LEU A 370 7.01 -25.75 -16.63
CA LEU A 370 8.17 -26.06 -15.80
C LEU A 370 8.44 -27.56 -15.77
N THR A 371 9.71 -27.96 -15.69
CA THR A 371 10.10 -29.35 -15.40
C THR A 371 9.70 -29.74 -14.00
N SER A 372 9.62 -31.07 -13.74
CA SER A 372 9.32 -31.60 -12.40
C SER A 372 10.27 -31.08 -11.33
N ASP A 373 11.57 -31.01 -11.64
CA ASP A 373 12.57 -30.50 -10.69
C ASP A 373 12.37 -29.04 -10.32
N LYS A 374 12.02 -28.18 -11.30
CA LYS A 374 11.69 -26.78 -11.06
C LYS A 374 10.40 -26.58 -10.27
N ARG A 375 9.39 -27.41 -10.52
CA ARG A 375 8.15 -27.43 -9.72
C ARG A 375 8.45 -27.82 -8.29
N LEU A 376 9.23 -28.91 -8.10
CA LEU A 376 9.64 -29.35 -6.78
C LEU A 376 10.43 -28.25 -6.05
N TYR A 377 11.38 -27.61 -6.74
CA TYR A 377 12.15 -26.48 -6.18
C TYR A 377 11.22 -25.36 -5.64
N LEU A 378 10.17 -24.98 -6.38
CA LEU A 378 9.23 -23.96 -5.96
C LEU A 378 8.33 -24.39 -4.81
N LEU A 379 7.82 -25.64 -4.85
CA LEU A 379 6.85 -26.13 -3.86
C LEU A 379 7.51 -26.58 -2.56
N ALA A 380 8.75 -27.08 -2.62
CA ALA A 380 9.55 -27.47 -1.46
C ALA A 380 10.51 -26.38 -0.98
N ALA A 381 10.29 -25.13 -1.40
CA ALA A 381 11.16 -24.01 -1.04
C ALA A 381 11.27 -23.86 0.48
N LYS A 382 12.50 -23.60 0.94
CA LYS A 382 12.87 -23.50 2.35
C LYS A 382 13.45 -22.12 2.66
N ASP A 383 13.33 -21.69 3.91
CA ASP A 383 13.94 -20.46 4.40
C ASP A 383 15.46 -20.58 4.59
N SER A 384 16.10 -19.55 5.10
CA SER A 384 17.54 -19.53 5.39
C SER A 384 18.00 -20.50 6.48
N HIS A 385 17.07 -21.11 7.22
CA HIS A 385 17.30 -22.13 8.25
C HIS A 385 16.95 -23.54 7.76
N ASP A 386 16.76 -23.71 6.45
CA ASP A 386 16.38 -24.96 5.79
C ASP A 386 14.97 -25.48 6.20
N LEU A 387 14.09 -24.58 6.71
CA LEU A 387 12.74 -24.92 7.14
C LEU A 387 11.74 -24.73 5.97
N PRO A 388 10.98 -25.78 5.62
CA PRO A 388 9.97 -25.69 4.57
C PRO A 388 8.72 -24.95 5.06
N GLY A 389 7.94 -24.38 4.14
CA GLY A 389 6.69 -23.68 4.47
C GLY A 389 5.70 -24.51 5.30
N LEU A 390 5.60 -25.81 5.04
CA LEU A 390 4.78 -26.72 5.82
C LEU A 390 5.12 -26.76 7.33
N PHE A 391 6.41 -26.57 7.67
CA PHE A 391 6.82 -26.48 9.08
C PHE A 391 6.11 -25.31 9.78
N PHE A 392 6.05 -24.15 9.15
CA PHE A 392 5.38 -22.97 9.71
C PHE A 392 3.87 -23.14 9.82
N ALA A 393 3.24 -23.81 8.83
CA ALA A 393 1.82 -24.13 8.90
C ALA A 393 1.50 -25.09 10.06
N LEU A 394 2.34 -26.10 10.28
CA LEU A 394 2.21 -27.02 11.43
C LEU A 394 2.40 -26.29 12.76
N GLN A 395 3.45 -25.48 12.87
CA GLN A 395 3.77 -24.72 14.08
C GLN A 395 2.63 -23.76 14.48
N ASN A 396 1.98 -23.13 13.48
CA ASN A 396 0.92 -22.16 13.70
C ASN A 396 -0.49 -22.75 13.68
N GLY A 397 -0.62 -24.08 13.53
CA GLY A 397 -1.92 -24.78 13.57
C GLY A 397 -2.79 -24.57 12.32
N HIS A 398 -2.21 -24.22 11.16
CA HIS A 398 -2.94 -23.97 9.91
C HIS A 398 -3.28 -25.27 9.16
N ALA A 399 -4.14 -26.11 9.74
CA ALA A 399 -4.49 -27.42 9.21
C ALA A 399 -5.08 -27.36 7.79
N ASP A 400 -5.88 -26.32 7.48
CA ASP A 400 -6.48 -26.17 6.14
C ASP A 400 -5.42 -25.89 5.07
N SER A 401 -4.37 -25.12 5.39
CA SER A 401 -3.24 -24.89 4.50
C SER A 401 -2.49 -26.19 4.17
N ILE A 402 -2.32 -27.06 5.17
CA ILE A 402 -1.67 -28.35 4.99
C ILE A 402 -2.54 -29.29 4.14
N ARG A 403 -3.84 -29.36 4.41
CA ARG A 403 -4.79 -30.15 3.60
C ARG A 403 -4.84 -29.69 2.15
N MET A 404 -4.90 -28.33 1.94
CA MET A 404 -4.90 -27.76 0.61
C MET A 404 -3.63 -28.12 -0.16
N PHE A 405 -2.46 -28.00 0.47
CA PHE A 405 -1.19 -28.33 -0.18
C PHE A 405 -1.11 -29.83 -0.52
N GLY A 406 -1.54 -30.70 0.38
CA GLY A 406 -1.65 -32.14 0.12
C GLY A 406 -2.54 -32.47 -1.07
N SER A 407 -3.66 -31.74 -1.26
CA SER A 407 -4.56 -31.94 -2.40
C SER A 407 -3.98 -31.43 -3.74
N LEU A 408 -2.96 -30.59 -3.73
CA LEU A 408 -2.27 -30.15 -4.94
C LEU A 408 -1.23 -31.16 -5.43
N LEU A 409 -0.75 -32.04 -4.55
CA LEU A 409 0.28 -33.03 -4.87
C LEU A 409 -0.29 -34.37 -5.34
N ASN A 410 -1.59 -34.60 -5.13
CA ASN A 410 -2.34 -35.78 -5.57
C ASN A 410 -2.98 -35.55 -6.95
#